data_05020ce338677a3ccc1c442b65c65f7b
#
_entry.id   05020ce338677a3ccc1c442b65c65f7b
#
_cell.length_a   1.000
_cell.length_b   1.000
_cell.length_c   1.000
_cell.angle_alpha   90.00
_cell.angle_beta   90.00
_cell.angle_gamma   90.00
#
_symmetry.space_group_name_H-M   'P 1'
#
loop_
_entity.id
_entity.type
_entity.pdbx_description
1 polymer ?
#
loop_
_entity_poly.entity_id
_entity_poly.type
_entity_poly.pdbx_seq_one_letter_code
_entity_poly.pdbx_strand_id
1 'polypeptide(L)'
;MLFTDNTSLKKFMKNKATLESADVKRILAAAEAEALKNQWAVTIAIVDDGGHLLALQRLDGAAAISAHIAPAKAHTAALGRRESKVYEDVINQGRTSFLSAPTIAGMLEGGVPILQDGQCIGAVGVSGVKSSEDAQVARAGIAAL
;
A
#
# COMPACT_ATOMS: atom_id res chain seq x y z
N MET A 1 -18.26 -30.19 -10.22
CA MET A 1 -16.98 -29.54 -10.49
C MET A 1 -15.86 -30.52 -10.18
N LEU A 2 -15.00 -30.77 -11.14
CA LEU A 2 -13.86 -31.64 -10.97
C LEU A 2 -12.68 -30.82 -10.46
N PHE A 3 -12.15 -31.22 -9.31
CA PHE A 3 -10.90 -30.65 -8.79
C PHE A 3 -9.75 -31.47 -9.36
N THR A 4 -8.93 -30.87 -10.21
CA THR A 4 -7.72 -31.52 -10.68
C THR A 4 -6.64 -31.41 -9.61
N ASP A 5 -5.90 -32.48 -9.44
CA ASP A 5 -4.72 -32.46 -8.58
C ASP A 5 -3.66 -31.56 -9.23
N ASN A 6 -3.36 -30.45 -8.59
CA ASN A 6 -2.37 -29.47 -9.06
C ASN A 6 -0.96 -29.76 -8.54
N THR A 7 -0.70 -30.95 -8.00
CA THR A 7 0.59 -31.27 -7.39
C THR A 7 1.75 -31.09 -8.36
N SER A 8 1.58 -31.46 -9.64
CA SER A 8 2.63 -31.30 -10.66
C SER A 8 2.84 -29.82 -11.03
N LEU A 9 1.78 -28.99 -11.03
CA LEU A 9 1.88 -27.55 -11.29
C LEU A 9 2.59 -26.83 -10.15
N LYS A 10 2.38 -27.25 -8.88
CA LYS A 10 3.05 -26.69 -7.71
C LYS A 10 4.57 -26.85 -7.73
N LYS A 11 5.11 -27.84 -8.49
CA LYS A 11 6.56 -28.01 -8.64
C LYS A 11 7.21 -26.92 -9.49
N PHE A 12 6.45 -26.24 -10.38
CA PHE A 12 6.96 -25.28 -11.34
C PHE A 12 6.47 -23.87 -11.10
N MET A 13 5.50 -23.66 -10.20
CA MET A 13 4.91 -22.37 -9.90
C MET A 13 5.03 -22.07 -8.42
N LYS A 14 5.20 -20.78 -8.10
CA LYS A 14 5.21 -20.31 -6.72
C LYS A 14 3.78 -20.10 -6.24
N ASN A 15 3.55 -20.40 -4.97
CA ASN A 15 2.35 -19.98 -4.28
C ASN A 15 2.58 -18.61 -3.68
N LYS A 16 1.56 -17.76 -3.74
CA LYS A 16 1.60 -16.43 -3.14
C LYS A 16 0.32 -16.23 -2.34
N ALA A 17 0.47 -15.72 -1.12
CA ALA A 17 -0.68 -15.36 -0.31
C ALA A 17 -1.47 -14.23 -0.99
N THR A 18 -2.77 -14.23 -0.77
CA THR A 18 -3.68 -13.21 -1.28
C THR A 18 -4.41 -12.57 -0.11
N LEU A 19 -4.53 -11.24 -0.11
CA LEU A 19 -5.30 -10.53 0.91
C LEU A 19 -6.79 -10.86 0.74
N GLU A 20 -7.40 -11.31 1.82
CA GLU A 20 -8.84 -11.49 1.89
C GLU A 20 -9.50 -10.28 2.55
N SER A 21 -10.81 -10.20 2.45
CA SER A 21 -11.58 -9.09 3.04
C SER A 21 -11.31 -8.93 4.55
N ALA A 22 -11.17 -10.05 5.27
CA ALA A 22 -10.86 -10.01 6.71
C ALA A 22 -9.48 -9.38 6.99
N ASP A 23 -8.50 -9.66 6.15
CA ASP A 23 -7.16 -9.07 6.25
C ASP A 23 -7.21 -7.57 6.03
N VAL A 24 -7.92 -7.15 4.98
CA VAL A 24 -8.10 -5.74 4.64
C VAL A 24 -8.76 -4.98 5.79
N LYS A 25 -9.78 -5.56 6.41
CA LYS A 25 -10.46 -4.94 7.56
C LYS A 25 -9.54 -4.80 8.76
N ARG A 26 -8.68 -5.78 9.03
CA ARG A 26 -7.71 -5.69 10.13
C ARG A 26 -6.68 -4.59 9.88
N ILE A 27 -6.16 -4.51 8.67
CA ILE A 27 -5.20 -3.46 8.28
C ILE A 27 -5.84 -2.09 8.44
N LEU A 28 -7.04 -1.91 7.91
CA LEU A 28 -7.74 -0.63 7.95
C LEU A 28 -8.01 -0.19 9.38
N ALA A 29 -8.50 -1.11 10.23
CA ALA A 29 -8.78 -0.80 11.63
C ALA A 29 -7.54 -0.40 12.41
N ALA A 30 -6.42 -1.08 12.20
CA ALA A 30 -5.16 -0.78 12.89
C ALA A 30 -4.55 0.54 12.40
N ALA A 31 -4.60 0.81 11.10
CA ALA A 31 -4.14 2.08 10.54
C ALA A 31 -4.97 3.25 11.07
N GLU A 32 -6.31 3.10 11.10
CA GLU A 32 -7.20 4.10 11.65
C GLU A 32 -6.92 4.35 13.13
N ALA A 33 -6.72 3.29 13.92
CA ALA A 33 -6.39 3.41 15.33
C ALA A 33 -5.11 4.21 15.57
N GLU A 34 -4.07 3.96 14.77
CA GLU A 34 -2.81 4.71 14.84
C GLU A 34 -3.03 6.19 14.51
N ALA A 35 -3.79 6.47 13.46
CA ALA A 35 -4.10 7.85 13.07
C ALA A 35 -4.88 8.58 14.16
N LEU A 36 -5.92 7.97 14.72
CA LEU A 36 -6.75 8.57 15.77
C LEU A 36 -5.96 8.80 17.05
N LYS A 37 -5.11 7.86 17.43
CA LYS A 37 -4.25 7.98 18.61
C LYS A 37 -3.35 9.21 18.53
N ASN A 38 -2.88 9.57 17.35
CA ASN A 38 -2.02 10.72 17.13
C ASN A 38 -2.78 11.98 16.70
N GLN A 39 -4.11 11.90 16.59
CA GLN A 39 -4.97 12.99 16.12
C GLN A 39 -4.62 13.42 14.69
N TRP A 40 -4.30 12.46 13.83
CA TRP A 40 -3.98 12.69 12.44
C TRP A 40 -5.19 12.42 11.54
N ALA A 41 -5.57 13.43 10.76
CA ALA A 41 -6.64 13.30 9.77
C ALA A 41 -6.05 12.87 8.43
N VAL A 42 -6.26 11.61 8.09
CA VAL A 42 -5.64 10.99 6.90
C VAL A 42 -6.67 10.21 6.09
N THR A 43 -6.32 9.93 4.84
CA THR A 43 -6.93 8.90 4.02
C THR A 43 -6.03 7.67 4.01
N ILE A 44 -6.62 6.51 4.17
CA ILE A 44 -5.95 5.21 4.15
C ILE A 44 -6.47 4.44 2.96
N ALA A 45 -5.58 3.94 2.11
CA ALA A 45 -5.92 3.12 0.96
C ALA A 45 -5.16 1.79 1.02
N ILE A 46 -5.85 0.70 0.69
CA ILE A 46 -5.27 -0.64 0.65
C ILE A 46 -5.50 -1.19 -0.75
N VAL A 47 -4.43 -1.69 -1.37
CA VAL A 47 -4.47 -2.28 -2.71
C VAL A 47 -3.93 -3.71 -2.70
N ASP A 48 -4.29 -4.48 -3.73
CA ASP A 48 -3.72 -5.80 -3.96
C ASP A 48 -2.33 -5.70 -4.61
N ASP A 49 -1.74 -6.83 -4.97
CA ASP A 49 -0.40 -6.91 -5.59
C ASP A 49 -0.34 -6.32 -7.00
N GLY A 50 -1.49 -6.19 -7.67
CA GLY A 50 -1.61 -5.50 -8.96
C GLY A 50 -1.90 -4.01 -8.81
N GLY A 51 -1.93 -3.49 -7.59
CA GLY A 51 -2.22 -2.08 -7.33
C GLY A 51 -3.70 -1.72 -7.37
N HIS A 52 -4.60 -2.70 -7.45
CA HIS A 52 -6.04 -2.48 -7.52
C HIS A 52 -6.61 -2.21 -6.13
N LEU A 53 -7.50 -1.24 -6.03
CA LEU A 53 -8.07 -0.82 -4.77
C LEU A 53 -8.92 -1.91 -4.12
N LEU A 54 -8.63 -2.23 -2.86
CA LEU A 54 -9.43 -3.12 -2.02
C LEU A 54 -10.25 -2.36 -1.01
N ALA A 55 -9.73 -1.27 -0.44
CA ALA A 55 -10.45 -0.41 0.49
C ALA A 55 -9.82 0.99 0.53
N LEU A 56 -10.67 1.97 0.78
CA LEU A 56 -10.26 3.36 1.01
C LEU A 56 -11.16 3.95 2.07
N GLN A 57 -10.55 4.61 3.05
CA GLN A 57 -11.30 5.40 4.00
C GLN A 57 -10.62 6.75 4.23
N ARG A 58 -11.36 7.82 3.99
CA ARG A 58 -10.95 9.17 4.34
C ARG A 58 -11.52 9.48 5.71
N LEU A 59 -10.64 9.70 6.69
CA LEU A 59 -11.06 10.09 8.04
C LEU A 59 -11.57 11.53 8.05
N ASP A 60 -12.39 11.84 9.04
CA ASP A 60 -12.94 13.19 9.21
C ASP A 60 -11.82 14.21 9.33
N GLY A 61 -11.95 15.31 8.62
CA GLY A 61 -10.97 16.39 8.63
C GLY A 61 -9.83 16.23 7.62
N ALA A 62 -9.66 15.08 6.98
CA ALA A 62 -8.64 14.92 5.95
C ALA A 62 -9.00 15.71 4.69
N ALA A 63 -8.01 16.43 4.13
CA ALA A 63 -8.21 17.21 2.92
C ALA A 63 -8.65 16.32 1.75
N ALA A 64 -9.50 16.82 0.87
CA ALA A 64 -10.04 16.07 -0.26
C ALA A 64 -8.95 15.47 -1.15
N ILE A 65 -7.82 16.16 -1.34
CA ILE A 65 -6.70 15.69 -2.16
C ILE A 65 -6.12 14.36 -1.62
N SER A 66 -6.22 14.11 -0.32
CA SER A 66 -5.69 12.90 0.29
C SER A 66 -6.37 11.64 -0.25
N ALA A 67 -7.63 11.74 -0.68
CA ALA A 67 -8.36 10.64 -1.30
C ALA A 67 -7.80 10.25 -2.67
N HIS A 68 -7.04 11.12 -3.31
CA HIS A 68 -6.34 10.85 -4.56
C HIS A 68 -4.89 10.41 -4.30
N ILE A 69 -4.23 11.04 -3.34
CA ILE A 69 -2.81 10.77 -3.08
C ILE A 69 -2.60 9.40 -2.39
N ALA A 70 -3.44 9.07 -1.41
CA ALA A 70 -3.28 7.81 -0.68
C ALA A 70 -3.33 6.58 -1.59
N PRO A 71 -4.34 6.41 -2.46
CA PRO A 71 -4.36 5.28 -3.39
C PRO A 71 -3.20 5.32 -4.39
N ALA A 72 -2.75 6.50 -4.82
CA ALA A 72 -1.60 6.61 -5.72
C ALA A 72 -0.31 6.13 -5.06
N LYS A 73 -0.10 6.46 -3.78
CA LYS A 73 1.04 5.97 -3.00
C LYS A 73 0.98 4.44 -2.84
N ALA A 74 -0.19 3.89 -2.52
CA ALA A 74 -0.39 2.45 -2.39
C ALA A 74 -0.09 1.73 -3.72
N HIS A 75 -0.64 2.24 -4.82
CA HIS A 75 -0.44 1.71 -6.16
C HIS A 75 1.05 1.67 -6.52
N THR A 76 1.75 2.77 -6.27
CA THR A 76 3.19 2.88 -6.53
C THR A 76 3.98 1.85 -5.72
N ALA A 77 3.67 1.69 -4.44
CA ALA A 77 4.35 0.74 -3.56
C ALA A 77 4.10 -0.72 -3.99
N ALA A 78 2.87 -1.05 -4.38
CA ALA A 78 2.52 -2.39 -4.84
C ALA A 78 3.23 -2.75 -6.15
N LEU A 79 3.15 -1.90 -7.16
CA LEU A 79 3.75 -2.16 -8.47
C LEU A 79 5.27 -2.18 -8.40
N GLY A 80 5.86 -1.31 -7.59
CA GLY A 80 7.31 -1.27 -7.40
C GLY A 80 7.83 -2.30 -6.39
N ARG A 81 6.96 -2.89 -5.60
CA ARG A 81 7.29 -3.84 -4.52
C ARG A 81 8.28 -3.26 -3.53
N ARG A 82 8.15 -1.95 -3.25
CA ARG A 82 8.99 -1.18 -2.33
C ARG A 82 8.24 0.04 -1.84
N GLU A 83 8.72 0.67 -0.78
CA GLU A 83 8.11 1.89 -0.29
C GLU A 83 8.16 2.98 -1.36
N SER A 84 7.08 3.75 -1.47
CA SER A 84 7.01 4.86 -2.42
C SER A 84 8.06 5.94 -2.14
N LYS A 85 8.57 6.02 -0.91
CA LYS A 85 9.69 6.88 -0.51
C LYS A 85 10.95 6.63 -1.35
N VAL A 86 11.20 5.40 -1.78
CA VAL A 86 12.39 5.08 -2.59
C VAL A 86 12.39 5.88 -3.90
N TYR A 87 11.23 6.02 -4.52
CA TYR A 87 11.09 6.81 -5.74
C TYR A 87 11.24 8.31 -5.48
N GLU A 88 10.66 8.81 -4.38
CA GLU A 88 10.84 10.20 -3.98
C GLU A 88 12.30 10.54 -3.79
N ASP A 89 13.04 9.69 -3.07
CA ASP A 89 14.47 9.90 -2.81
C ASP A 89 15.29 9.90 -4.12
N VAL A 90 15.01 8.98 -5.02
CA VAL A 90 15.68 8.89 -6.33
C VAL A 90 15.46 10.16 -7.14
N ILE A 91 14.22 10.67 -7.16
CA ILE A 91 13.88 11.92 -7.85
C ILE A 91 14.61 13.10 -7.21
N ASN A 92 14.58 13.18 -5.89
CA ASN A 92 15.22 14.27 -5.15
C ASN A 92 16.74 14.25 -5.26
N GLN A 93 17.33 13.11 -5.54
CA GLN A 93 18.77 12.97 -5.78
C GLN A 93 19.17 13.38 -7.20
N GLY A 94 18.22 13.83 -8.02
CA GLY A 94 18.47 14.38 -9.35
C GLY A 94 17.96 13.55 -10.52
N ARG A 95 17.49 12.33 -10.29
CA ARG A 95 16.96 11.49 -11.37
C ARG A 95 15.50 11.87 -11.69
N THR A 96 15.31 13.11 -12.16
CA THR A 96 13.97 13.64 -12.48
C THR A 96 13.29 12.91 -13.63
N SER A 97 14.05 12.21 -14.49
CA SER A 97 13.48 11.37 -15.54
C SER A 97 12.56 10.27 -15.00
N PHE A 98 12.69 9.91 -13.70
CA PHE A 98 11.80 8.95 -13.10
C PHE A 98 10.34 9.41 -13.08
N LEU A 99 10.10 10.73 -13.17
CA LEU A 99 8.75 11.29 -13.27
C LEU A 99 8.02 10.83 -14.56
N SER A 100 8.74 10.32 -15.55
CA SER A 100 8.15 9.78 -16.78
C SER A 100 7.81 8.29 -16.68
N ALA A 101 8.06 7.62 -15.53
CA ALA A 101 7.74 6.21 -15.37
C ALA A 101 6.23 5.99 -15.58
N PRO A 102 5.84 4.99 -16.41
CA PRO A 102 4.43 4.78 -16.69
C PRO A 102 3.70 4.19 -15.48
N THR A 103 2.40 4.41 -15.42
CA THR A 103 1.43 3.84 -14.49
C THR A 103 1.57 4.24 -13.03
N ILE A 104 2.71 4.68 -12.53
CA ILE A 104 2.88 5.15 -11.16
C ILE A 104 2.89 6.68 -11.09
N ALA A 105 2.23 7.24 -10.08
CA ALA A 105 2.09 8.68 -9.91
C ALA A 105 2.34 9.16 -8.47
N GLY A 106 2.13 8.31 -7.48
CA GLY A 106 2.31 8.63 -6.06
C GLY A 106 3.73 8.36 -5.57
N MET A 107 4.72 8.97 -6.19
CA MET A 107 6.13 8.79 -5.84
C MET A 107 6.52 9.70 -4.66
N LEU A 108 5.77 9.57 -3.58
CA LEU A 108 5.89 10.31 -2.33
C LEU A 108 5.88 9.33 -1.17
N GLU A 109 6.62 9.61 -0.13
CA GLU A 109 6.63 8.79 1.09
C GLU A 109 5.23 8.62 1.67
N GLY A 110 4.87 7.39 2.08
CA GLY A 110 3.58 7.06 2.67
C GLY A 110 2.92 5.82 2.08
N GLY A 111 3.47 5.25 1.01
CA GLY A 111 3.08 3.96 0.48
C GLY A 111 4.04 2.88 0.95
N VAL A 112 3.52 1.81 1.54
CA VAL A 112 4.32 0.73 2.12
C VAL A 112 3.82 -0.61 1.58
N PRO A 113 4.69 -1.44 0.99
CA PRO A 113 4.26 -2.73 0.47
C PRO A 113 4.01 -3.72 1.61
N ILE A 114 3.08 -4.63 1.38
CA ILE A 114 2.83 -5.76 2.28
C ILE A 114 3.63 -6.94 1.75
N LEU A 115 4.59 -7.39 2.52
CA LEU A 115 5.47 -8.50 2.14
C LEU A 115 5.15 -9.74 2.97
N GLN A 116 4.97 -10.86 2.29
CA GLN A 116 4.77 -12.18 2.90
C GLN A 116 5.75 -13.14 2.25
N ASP A 117 6.65 -13.71 3.04
CA ASP A 117 7.70 -14.61 2.54
C ASP A 117 8.50 -13.98 1.38
N GLY A 118 8.81 -12.70 1.49
CA GLY A 118 9.55 -11.95 0.47
C GLY A 118 8.73 -11.58 -0.77
N GLN A 119 7.46 -11.94 -0.83
CA GLN A 119 6.57 -11.63 -1.95
C GLN A 119 5.65 -10.46 -1.61
N CYS A 120 5.47 -9.53 -2.55
CA CYS A 120 4.53 -8.43 -2.38
C CYS A 120 3.12 -8.93 -2.67
N ILE A 121 2.24 -8.83 -1.67
CA ILE A 121 0.85 -9.26 -1.77
C ILE A 121 -0.13 -8.09 -1.77
N GLY A 122 0.36 -6.88 -1.65
CA GLY A 122 -0.43 -5.66 -1.66
C GLY A 122 0.36 -4.51 -1.11
N ALA A 123 -0.31 -3.41 -0.83
CA ALA A 123 0.30 -2.23 -0.21
C ALA A 123 -0.74 -1.38 0.51
N VAL A 124 -0.24 -0.58 1.44
CA VAL A 124 -1.05 0.45 2.12
C VAL A 124 -0.46 1.81 1.78
N GLY A 125 -1.31 2.74 1.39
CA GLY A 125 -0.95 4.13 1.13
C GLY A 125 -1.73 5.06 2.04
N VAL A 126 -1.05 6.03 2.60
CA VAL A 126 -1.64 7.01 3.52
C VAL A 126 -1.23 8.41 3.11
N SER A 127 -2.18 9.34 3.21
CA SER A 127 -1.93 10.75 2.92
C SER A 127 -2.77 11.63 3.82
N GLY A 128 -2.20 12.76 4.29
CA GLY A 128 -2.93 13.75 5.05
C GLY A 128 -2.11 14.52 6.07
N VAL A 129 -0.98 13.97 6.49
CA VAL A 129 -0.08 14.60 7.46
C VAL A 129 1.35 14.63 6.90
N LYS A 130 2.37 14.75 7.73
CA LYS A 130 3.75 14.67 7.24
C LYS A 130 3.98 13.30 6.60
N SER A 131 4.79 13.25 5.56
CA SER A 131 5.04 12.01 4.80
C SER A 131 5.54 10.86 5.69
N SER A 132 6.41 11.16 6.66
CA SER A 132 6.89 10.16 7.62
C SER A 132 5.79 9.66 8.54
N GLU A 133 4.83 10.51 8.90
CA GLU A 133 3.67 10.16 9.71
C GLU A 133 2.68 9.34 8.89
N ASP A 134 2.48 9.70 7.63
CA ASP A 134 1.69 8.90 6.68
C ASP A 134 2.23 7.46 6.62
N ALA A 135 3.54 7.30 6.47
CA ALA A 135 4.18 5.99 6.43
C ALA A 135 4.04 5.23 7.76
N GLN A 136 4.10 5.92 8.90
CA GLN A 136 3.89 5.32 10.22
C GLN A 136 2.49 4.71 10.33
N VAL A 137 1.46 5.41 9.87
CA VAL A 137 0.08 4.90 9.85
C VAL A 137 -0.01 3.66 8.96
N ALA A 138 0.60 3.69 7.78
CA ALA A 138 0.60 2.54 6.87
C ALA A 138 1.26 1.31 7.51
N ARG A 139 2.42 1.49 8.16
CA ARG A 139 3.12 0.39 8.84
C ARG A 139 2.33 -0.16 10.02
N ALA A 140 1.64 0.69 10.78
CA ALA A 140 0.77 0.24 11.88
C ALA A 140 -0.35 -0.66 11.38
N GLY A 141 -0.93 -0.33 10.21
CA GLY A 141 -1.94 -1.18 9.58
C GLY A 141 -1.38 -2.55 9.21
N ILE A 142 -0.23 -2.57 8.55
CA ILE A 142 0.41 -3.83 8.09
C ILE A 142 0.81 -4.71 9.28
N ALA A 143 1.21 -4.12 10.39
CA ALA A 143 1.60 -4.87 11.59
C ALA A 143 0.46 -5.67 12.21
N ALA A 144 -0.79 -5.43 11.81
CA ALA A 144 -1.97 -6.16 12.30
C ALA A 144 -2.20 -7.50 11.56
N LEU A 145 -1.43 -7.79 10.54
CA LEU A 145 -1.51 -9.06 9.81
C LEU A 145 -0.85 -10.20 10.56
#